data_c9edb48d137f430f171c986bb0747712
#
_entry.id   c9edb48d137f430f171c986bb0747712
#
_cell.length_a   1.000
_cell.length_b   1.000
_cell.length_c   1.000
_cell.angle_alpha   90.00
_cell.angle_beta   90.00
_cell.angle_gamma   90.00
#
_symmetry.space_group_name_H-M   'P 1'
#
loop_
_entity.id
_entity.type
_entity.pdbx_description
1 polymer ?
#
loop_
_entity_poly.entity_id
_entity_poly.type
_entity_poly.pdbx_seq_one_letter_code
_entity_poly.pdbx_strand_id
1 'polypeptide(L)'
;MGVSSVFDIIVVGGGHAGCEAANACGRMGFRTLLITADLTKLGEMSCNPSVGGIGKGQIVREIDALGGAMARIADGSTLQFRMLNGSKGPAMRSPRAQCDRELYSQGWKREIAQNGNVSLLQDIVTSLLISGSRCCGVATQFCGEYEAGAVVVTSGTFLRGRIYVGLEATSGGRIGELAVEKLSIQLAKFGLRCGRFKTGTSARIDGRTLDYSHFERQDGDEFPERFSFSAGAVSLPVRRPCYIAHTNPVTHSIIREGLDRSPLYTKMIEGRGPRYCPSIEDKIHVFADRESHQLFIEPESVYSPIVYINGFSSSLPFEVQQRALRSVDGFSRAHLMRSGYAVEYDYFDPTQLKYTLESQLVERLYLAGQVNGTTGYEEAAAQGLMAGINAGLALRGEPPLILQRSEAYIGVMIDDLVTKGVDEPYRMFTSRAEHRLLLRNDNADQRLMEYGLRVGLVRRTEYDEMLAKYGRVKDLIAYVEKNSVSEEDANRLLSRVGSSPVSQGVKLAQLAARPELSLSLLLQEDAEEKLGFSPSAEELFAADVQMKYRKYIEREDEQVSMLGANDEVAIDGSFDFYSLGMLSFEAREKLTAHRPRTIGEARRIPGIKPCDIQGLMLALR
;
A
#
# COMPACT_ATOMS: atom_id res chain seq x y z
N MET A 1 -11.83 -41.78 7.04
CA MET A 1 -10.49 -41.34 7.46
C MET A 1 -9.91 -40.56 6.29
N GLY A 2 -10.00 -39.24 6.34
CA GLY A 2 -9.42 -38.38 5.30
C GLY A 2 -7.90 -38.39 5.45
N VAL A 3 -7.20 -38.51 4.32
CA VAL A 3 -5.75 -38.31 4.30
C VAL A 3 -5.53 -36.86 4.70
N SER A 4 -5.01 -36.62 5.92
CA SER A 4 -4.60 -35.28 6.36
C SER A 4 -3.48 -34.82 5.42
N SER A 5 -3.78 -33.89 4.53
CA SER A 5 -2.76 -33.29 3.67
C SER A 5 -2.01 -32.28 4.53
N VAL A 6 -0.75 -32.57 4.82
CA VAL A 6 0.12 -31.68 5.60
C VAL A 6 0.77 -30.68 4.66
N PHE A 7 0.55 -29.39 4.91
CA PHE A 7 1.22 -28.28 4.26
C PHE A 7 2.23 -27.62 5.22
N ASP A 8 3.19 -26.90 4.68
CA ASP A 8 4.10 -26.14 5.52
C ASP A 8 3.41 -24.85 5.98
N ILE A 9 2.69 -24.17 5.05
CA ILE A 9 1.96 -22.93 5.33
C ILE A 9 0.58 -22.98 4.68
N ILE A 10 -0.44 -22.53 5.41
CA ILE A 10 -1.79 -22.28 4.85
C ILE A 10 -2.07 -20.79 4.84
N VAL A 11 -2.53 -20.27 3.69
CA VAL A 11 -2.97 -18.88 3.53
C VAL A 11 -4.48 -18.86 3.33
N VAL A 12 -5.18 -18.08 4.15
CA VAL A 12 -6.65 -17.99 4.16
C VAL A 12 -7.10 -16.69 3.53
N GLY A 13 -7.68 -16.76 2.33
CA GLY A 13 -8.15 -15.61 1.55
C GLY A 13 -7.27 -15.31 0.33
N GLY A 14 -7.90 -15.17 -0.85
CA GLY A 14 -7.25 -14.93 -2.15
C GLY A 14 -7.20 -13.46 -2.59
N GLY A 15 -7.27 -12.50 -1.65
CA GLY A 15 -7.07 -11.08 -1.94
C GLY A 15 -5.58 -10.72 -2.11
N HIS A 16 -5.27 -9.42 -2.20
CA HIS A 16 -3.89 -8.94 -2.41
C HIS A 16 -2.91 -9.46 -1.36
N ALA A 17 -3.29 -9.45 -0.08
CA ALA A 17 -2.45 -9.98 0.98
C ALA A 17 -2.22 -11.49 0.85
N GLY A 18 -3.28 -12.24 0.55
CA GLY A 18 -3.17 -13.69 0.41
C GLY A 18 -2.38 -14.13 -0.81
N CYS A 19 -2.56 -13.44 -1.94
CA CYS A 19 -1.80 -13.71 -3.15
C CYS A 19 -0.30 -13.46 -2.95
N GLU A 20 0.09 -12.32 -2.34
CA GLU A 20 1.50 -12.05 -2.04
C GLU A 20 2.07 -13.04 -1.01
N ALA A 21 1.34 -13.34 0.07
CA ALA A 21 1.78 -14.29 1.08
C ALA A 21 2.01 -15.69 0.49
N ALA A 22 1.02 -16.21 -0.27
CA ALA A 22 1.11 -17.54 -0.87
C ALA A 22 2.23 -17.62 -1.92
N ASN A 23 2.37 -16.58 -2.76
CA ASN A 23 3.42 -16.52 -3.76
C ASN A 23 4.81 -16.48 -3.11
N ALA A 24 4.99 -15.65 -2.08
CA ALA A 24 6.24 -15.56 -1.34
C ALA A 24 6.60 -16.90 -0.67
N CYS A 25 5.67 -17.50 0.07
CA CYS A 25 5.90 -18.80 0.72
C CYS A 25 6.31 -19.88 -0.29
N GLY A 26 5.57 -20.00 -1.41
CA GLY A 26 5.87 -20.98 -2.44
C GLY A 26 7.23 -20.74 -3.12
N ARG A 27 7.60 -19.48 -3.41
CA ARG A 27 8.92 -19.13 -3.96
C ARG A 27 10.07 -19.36 -2.98
N MET A 28 9.80 -19.25 -1.68
CA MET A 28 10.76 -19.65 -0.64
C MET A 28 10.88 -21.18 -0.50
N GLY A 29 10.12 -21.99 -1.26
CA GLY A 29 10.19 -23.44 -1.30
C GLY A 29 9.24 -24.16 -0.35
N PHE A 30 8.29 -23.48 0.31
CA PHE A 30 7.31 -24.08 1.20
C PHE A 30 6.11 -24.62 0.43
N ARG A 31 5.64 -25.84 0.78
CA ARG A 31 4.38 -26.38 0.32
C ARG A 31 3.24 -25.55 0.91
N THR A 32 2.65 -24.70 0.09
CA THR A 32 1.67 -23.69 0.52
C THR A 32 0.29 -24.04 0.00
N LEU A 33 -0.73 -23.97 0.85
CA LEU A 33 -2.12 -24.07 0.46
C LEU A 33 -2.78 -22.70 0.55
N LEU A 34 -3.26 -22.17 -0.58
CA LEU A 34 -4.09 -20.97 -0.61
C LEU A 34 -5.57 -21.37 -0.69
N ILE A 35 -6.33 -21.05 0.36
CA ILE A 35 -7.76 -21.32 0.46
C ILE A 35 -8.55 -20.03 0.23
N THR A 36 -9.47 -20.05 -0.70
CA THR A 36 -10.34 -18.89 -1.00
C THR A 36 -11.75 -19.35 -1.37
N ALA A 37 -12.76 -18.55 -1.06
CA ALA A 37 -14.15 -18.86 -1.39
C ALA A 37 -14.42 -18.91 -2.91
N ASP A 38 -13.63 -18.17 -3.71
CA ASP A 38 -13.77 -18.13 -5.16
C ASP A 38 -12.39 -17.98 -5.83
N LEU A 39 -11.95 -19.04 -6.53
CA LEU A 39 -10.68 -19.04 -7.29
C LEU A 39 -10.71 -18.10 -8.49
N THR A 40 -11.89 -17.72 -8.98
CA THR A 40 -12.02 -16.76 -10.08
C THR A 40 -11.71 -15.31 -9.65
N LYS A 41 -11.60 -15.05 -8.34
CA LYS A 41 -11.46 -13.74 -7.71
C LYS A 41 -10.08 -13.47 -7.09
N LEU A 42 -9.05 -14.25 -7.46
CA LEU A 42 -7.69 -14.01 -6.97
C LEU A 42 -7.22 -12.60 -7.35
N GLY A 43 -6.70 -11.87 -6.36
CA GLY A 43 -6.21 -10.50 -6.53
C GLY A 43 -7.26 -9.49 -7.01
N GLU A 44 -8.54 -9.74 -6.79
CA GLU A 44 -9.65 -8.91 -7.28
C GLU A 44 -9.58 -7.47 -6.75
N MET A 45 -9.62 -6.49 -7.66
CA MET A 45 -9.78 -5.07 -7.33
C MET A 45 -11.24 -4.75 -7.00
N SER A 46 -11.63 -4.91 -5.76
CA SER A 46 -13.03 -4.79 -5.31
C SER A 46 -13.56 -3.35 -5.29
N CYS A 47 -12.70 -2.35 -5.16
CA CYS A 47 -13.06 -0.94 -5.13
C CYS A 47 -12.67 -0.26 -6.47
N ASN A 48 -11.71 0.64 -6.47
CA ASN A 48 -11.21 1.33 -7.66
C ASN A 48 -10.22 0.45 -8.44
N PRO A 49 -10.19 0.55 -9.80
CA PRO A 49 -9.29 -0.22 -10.62
C PRO A 49 -7.91 0.48 -10.74
N SER A 50 -7.23 0.73 -9.65
CA SER A 50 -5.94 1.41 -9.66
C SER A 50 -5.00 0.91 -8.57
N VAL A 51 -3.69 0.97 -8.86
CA VAL A 51 -2.58 0.65 -7.96
C VAL A 51 -1.70 1.88 -7.78
N GLY A 52 -1.17 2.08 -6.58
CA GLY A 52 -0.29 3.18 -6.25
C GLY A 52 -1.01 4.46 -5.86
N GLY A 53 -0.34 5.59 -6.05
CA GLY A 53 -0.76 6.90 -5.55
C GLY A 53 0.10 7.36 -4.36
N ILE A 54 -0.28 8.47 -3.74
CA ILE A 54 0.53 9.14 -2.71
C ILE A 54 0.77 8.22 -1.50
N GLY A 55 2.05 7.95 -1.21
CA GLY A 55 2.49 7.02 -0.17
C GLY A 55 2.37 5.55 -0.56
N LYS A 56 1.46 5.20 -1.44
CA LYS A 56 1.16 3.83 -1.87
C LYS A 56 2.06 3.37 -3.00
N GLY A 57 2.36 4.25 -3.96
CA GLY A 57 3.32 3.94 -5.03
C GLY A 57 4.70 3.57 -4.48
N GLN A 58 5.11 4.17 -3.37
CA GLN A 58 6.32 3.80 -2.64
C GLN A 58 6.24 2.35 -2.13
N ILE A 59 5.12 1.97 -1.49
CA ILE A 59 4.90 0.59 -1.02
C ILE A 59 4.97 -0.41 -2.17
N VAL A 60 4.36 -0.13 -3.32
CA VAL A 60 4.41 -1.03 -4.49
C VAL A 60 5.84 -1.26 -4.97
N ARG A 61 6.65 -0.20 -5.02
CA ARG A 61 8.08 -0.29 -5.38
C ARG A 61 8.87 -1.08 -4.32
N GLU A 62 8.53 -0.96 -3.05
CA GLU A 62 9.15 -1.73 -1.96
C GLU A 62 8.76 -3.21 -1.99
N ILE A 63 7.48 -3.51 -2.32
CA ILE A 63 7.03 -4.89 -2.56
C ILE A 63 7.86 -5.54 -3.69
N ASP A 64 8.06 -4.83 -4.80
CA ASP A 64 8.85 -5.31 -5.94
C ASP A 64 10.31 -5.55 -5.56
N ALA A 65 10.92 -4.60 -4.86
CA ALA A 65 12.30 -4.70 -4.40
C ALA A 65 12.54 -5.89 -3.45
N LEU A 66 11.54 -6.28 -2.67
CA LEU A 66 11.55 -7.48 -1.83
C LEU A 66 11.24 -8.77 -2.62
N GLY A 67 10.90 -8.67 -3.91
CA GLY A 67 10.58 -9.79 -4.78
C GLY A 67 9.10 -10.16 -4.81
N GLY A 68 8.17 -9.31 -4.34
CA GLY A 68 6.73 -9.47 -4.50
C GLY A 68 6.27 -9.34 -5.96
N ALA A 69 5.01 -9.60 -6.23
CA ALA A 69 4.49 -9.69 -7.60
C ALA A 69 3.60 -8.52 -8.01
N MET A 70 3.02 -7.78 -7.07
CA MET A 70 2.02 -6.74 -7.33
C MET A 70 2.47 -5.72 -8.38
N ALA A 71 3.73 -5.27 -8.34
CA ALA A 71 4.28 -4.28 -9.26
C ALA A 71 4.26 -4.78 -10.71
N ARG A 72 4.80 -5.97 -10.96
CA ARG A 72 4.84 -6.60 -12.29
C ARG A 72 3.44 -6.83 -12.86
N ILE A 73 2.51 -7.26 -12.01
CA ILE A 73 1.11 -7.51 -12.41
C ILE A 73 0.41 -6.18 -12.70
N ALA A 74 0.65 -5.14 -11.91
CA ALA A 74 0.13 -3.80 -12.16
C ALA A 74 0.65 -3.24 -13.50
N ASP A 75 1.96 -3.34 -13.74
CA ASP A 75 2.58 -2.90 -15.00
C ASP A 75 1.96 -3.62 -16.20
N GLY A 76 1.78 -4.95 -16.11
CA GLY A 76 1.20 -5.78 -17.18
C GLY A 76 -0.30 -5.55 -17.43
N SER A 77 -0.99 -4.84 -16.56
CA SER A 77 -2.42 -4.53 -16.67
C SER A 77 -2.72 -3.03 -16.75
N THR A 78 -1.70 -2.18 -16.85
CA THR A 78 -1.85 -0.72 -16.83
C THR A 78 -2.56 -0.21 -18.08
N LEU A 79 -3.62 0.58 -17.89
CA LEU A 79 -4.33 1.35 -18.92
C LEU A 79 -3.83 2.79 -19.01
N GLN A 80 -3.47 3.38 -17.86
CA GLN A 80 -2.97 4.73 -17.76
C GLN A 80 -1.98 4.79 -16.59
N PHE A 81 -0.85 5.44 -16.81
CA PHE A 81 0.15 5.69 -15.76
C PHE A 81 0.33 7.19 -15.54
N ARG A 82 0.48 7.60 -14.29
CA ARG A 82 0.79 8.98 -13.92
C ARG A 82 1.76 9.03 -12.74
N MET A 83 2.79 9.85 -12.88
CA MET A 83 3.65 10.23 -11.76
C MET A 83 3.02 11.40 -11.00
N LEU A 84 2.39 11.12 -9.86
CA LEU A 84 1.80 12.15 -9.02
C LEU A 84 2.87 12.94 -8.27
N ASN A 85 2.61 14.23 -8.02
CA ASN A 85 3.51 15.14 -7.31
C ASN A 85 4.92 15.27 -7.93
N GLY A 86 5.09 15.06 -9.23
CA GLY A 86 6.38 15.15 -9.91
C GLY A 86 7.10 16.49 -9.68
N SER A 87 6.35 17.60 -9.60
CA SER A 87 6.88 18.95 -9.35
C SER A 87 7.17 19.27 -7.87
N LYS A 88 6.78 18.40 -6.92
CA LYS A 88 6.93 18.64 -5.47
C LYS A 88 8.23 18.06 -4.88
N GLY A 89 9.15 17.65 -5.73
CA GLY A 89 10.42 17.06 -5.35
C GLY A 89 10.39 15.52 -5.20
N PRO A 90 11.59 14.88 -5.13
CA PRO A 90 11.74 13.43 -5.26
C PRO A 90 11.06 12.64 -4.15
N ALA A 91 11.05 13.15 -2.92
CA ALA A 91 10.40 12.51 -1.78
C ALA A 91 8.87 12.39 -1.89
N MET A 92 8.25 13.23 -2.75
CA MET A 92 6.79 13.28 -2.91
C MET A 92 6.31 12.60 -4.19
N ARG A 93 7.21 12.29 -5.13
CA ARG A 93 6.86 11.57 -6.37
C ARG A 93 6.22 10.24 -6.02
N SER A 94 5.07 9.97 -6.61
CA SER A 94 4.29 8.78 -6.28
C SER A 94 3.67 8.21 -7.54
N PRO A 95 4.13 7.05 -8.03
CA PRO A 95 3.57 6.42 -9.21
C PRO A 95 2.15 5.92 -8.94
N ARG A 96 1.26 6.07 -9.94
CA ARG A 96 -0.10 5.56 -9.95
C ARG A 96 -0.45 4.99 -11.31
N ALA A 97 -0.93 3.76 -11.35
CA ALA A 97 -1.49 3.12 -12.52
C ALA A 97 -3.00 2.93 -12.38
N GLN A 98 -3.73 3.33 -13.42
CA GLN A 98 -5.07 2.83 -13.68
C GLN A 98 -4.91 1.49 -14.37
N CYS A 99 -5.48 0.42 -13.81
CA CYS A 99 -5.29 -0.93 -14.30
C CYS A 99 -6.58 -1.47 -14.96
N ASP A 100 -6.40 -2.34 -15.92
CA ASP A 100 -7.46 -3.25 -16.35
C ASP A 100 -7.67 -4.29 -15.26
N ARG A 101 -8.84 -4.24 -14.64
CA ARG A 101 -9.21 -5.08 -13.49
C ARG A 101 -9.22 -6.57 -13.82
N GLU A 102 -9.63 -6.92 -15.04
CA GLU A 102 -9.68 -8.31 -15.49
C GLU A 102 -8.28 -8.84 -15.76
N LEU A 103 -7.46 -8.08 -16.50
CA LEU A 103 -6.06 -8.43 -16.75
C LEU A 103 -5.24 -8.51 -15.46
N TYR A 104 -5.50 -7.62 -14.49
CA TYR A 104 -4.84 -7.64 -13.20
C TYR A 104 -5.15 -8.94 -12.43
N SER A 105 -6.42 -9.33 -12.32
CA SER A 105 -6.80 -10.60 -11.68
C SER A 105 -6.26 -11.82 -12.45
N GLN A 106 -6.26 -11.78 -13.81
CA GLN A 106 -5.64 -12.82 -14.62
C GLN A 106 -4.12 -12.90 -14.39
N GLY A 107 -3.46 -11.76 -14.23
CA GLY A 107 -2.03 -11.70 -13.84
C GLY A 107 -1.75 -12.45 -12.55
N TRP A 108 -2.54 -12.21 -11.51
CA TRP A 108 -2.45 -12.94 -10.24
C TRP A 108 -2.69 -14.44 -10.38
N LYS A 109 -3.72 -14.83 -11.11
CA LYS A 109 -4.01 -16.26 -11.37
C LYS A 109 -2.84 -16.95 -12.08
N ARG A 110 -2.23 -16.28 -13.06
CA ARG A 110 -1.05 -16.79 -13.77
C ARG A 110 0.15 -16.90 -12.85
N GLU A 111 0.44 -15.87 -12.06
CA GLU A 111 1.57 -15.84 -11.12
C GLU A 111 1.47 -17.00 -10.11
N ILE A 112 0.31 -17.18 -9.50
CA ILE A 112 0.07 -18.27 -8.54
C ILE A 112 0.12 -19.65 -9.23
N ALA A 113 -0.46 -19.80 -10.43
CA ALA A 113 -0.47 -21.07 -11.15
C ALA A 113 0.93 -21.50 -11.63
N GLN A 114 1.85 -20.55 -11.86
CA GLN A 114 3.23 -20.83 -12.22
C GLN A 114 4.10 -21.22 -11.03
N ASN A 115 3.63 -20.98 -9.80
CA ASN A 115 4.35 -21.34 -8.58
C ASN A 115 4.02 -22.80 -8.19
N GLY A 116 4.90 -23.73 -8.57
CA GLY A 116 4.68 -25.17 -8.36
C GLY A 116 4.57 -25.63 -6.91
N ASN A 117 4.90 -24.76 -5.94
CA ASN A 117 4.76 -25.05 -4.50
C ASN A 117 3.45 -24.53 -3.91
N VAL A 118 2.60 -23.84 -4.71
CA VAL A 118 1.31 -23.32 -4.23
C VAL A 118 0.17 -24.19 -4.76
N SER A 119 -0.57 -24.81 -3.85
CA SER A 119 -1.83 -25.50 -4.13
C SER A 119 -3.00 -24.57 -3.86
N LEU A 120 -4.06 -24.68 -4.66
CA LEU A 120 -5.27 -23.87 -4.54
C LEU A 120 -6.43 -24.74 -4.06
N LEU A 121 -7.24 -24.22 -3.12
CA LEU A 121 -8.47 -24.83 -2.68
C LEU A 121 -9.61 -23.80 -2.68
N GLN A 122 -10.70 -24.12 -3.36
CA GLN A 122 -11.92 -23.33 -3.28
C GLN A 122 -12.79 -23.85 -2.14
N ASP A 123 -12.72 -23.17 -1.00
CA ASP A 123 -13.55 -23.43 0.17
C ASP A 123 -13.52 -22.22 1.13
N ILE A 124 -14.32 -22.30 2.17
CA ILE A 124 -14.39 -21.29 3.24
C ILE A 124 -13.76 -21.87 4.50
N VAL A 125 -12.73 -21.20 5.02
CA VAL A 125 -12.17 -21.57 6.32
C VAL A 125 -13.11 -21.12 7.42
N THR A 126 -13.55 -22.08 8.23
CA THR A 126 -14.52 -21.86 9.31
C THR A 126 -13.89 -21.79 10.69
N SER A 127 -12.74 -22.45 10.87
CA SER A 127 -12.02 -22.43 12.16
C SER A 127 -10.53 -22.75 11.98
N LEU A 128 -9.75 -22.34 12.97
CA LEU A 128 -8.35 -22.72 13.15
C LEU A 128 -8.26 -23.99 14.00
N LEU A 129 -7.32 -24.86 13.68
CA LEU A 129 -6.94 -26.00 14.50
C LEU A 129 -5.84 -25.54 15.47
N ILE A 130 -6.10 -25.63 16.77
CA ILE A 130 -5.19 -25.15 17.81
C ILE A 130 -4.79 -26.32 18.72
N SER A 131 -3.49 -26.44 18.98
CA SER A 131 -2.91 -27.36 19.94
C SER A 131 -2.11 -26.59 20.99
N GLY A 132 -2.62 -26.52 22.21
CA GLY A 132 -2.08 -25.62 23.25
C GLY A 132 -2.22 -24.15 22.84
N SER A 133 -1.09 -23.44 22.75
CA SER A 133 -1.02 -22.04 22.28
C SER A 133 -0.70 -21.91 20.80
N ARG A 134 -0.56 -23.01 20.04
CA ARG A 134 -0.06 -23.02 18.67
C ARG A 134 -1.14 -23.32 17.65
N CYS A 135 -1.19 -22.54 16.58
CA CYS A 135 -1.99 -22.84 15.41
C CYS A 135 -1.30 -23.95 14.58
N CYS A 136 -2.02 -25.03 14.29
CA CYS A 136 -1.52 -26.21 13.60
C CYS A 136 -2.32 -26.55 12.33
N GLY A 137 -3.24 -25.67 11.90
CA GLY A 137 -4.00 -25.87 10.67
C GLY A 137 -5.33 -25.14 10.66
N VAL A 138 -6.19 -25.54 9.74
CA VAL A 138 -7.54 -24.97 9.54
C VAL A 138 -8.56 -26.06 9.27
N ALA A 139 -9.83 -25.79 9.64
CA ALA A 139 -10.98 -26.54 9.17
C ALA A 139 -11.79 -25.71 8.17
N THR A 140 -12.23 -26.34 7.10
CA THR A 140 -13.01 -25.75 6.03
C THR A 140 -14.46 -26.17 6.09
N GLN A 141 -15.31 -25.54 5.31
CA GLN A 141 -16.75 -25.79 5.36
C GLN A 141 -17.12 -27.12 4.71
N PHE A 142 -16.48 -27.50 3.62
CA PHE A 142 -16.86 -28.66 2.82
C PHE A 142 -15.76 -29.71 2.67
N CYS A 143 -14.49 -29.29 2.65
CA CYS A 143 -13.36 -30.15 2.30
C CYS A 143 -12.59 -30.73 3.49
N GLY A 144 -13.03 -30.46 4.73
CA GLY A 144 -12.45 -31.05 5.95
C GLY A 144 -11.33 -30.22 6.58
N GLU A 145 -10.37 -30.89 7.19
CA GLU A 145 -9.29 -30.30 7.98
C GLU A 145 -7.94 -30.44 7.24
N TYR A 146 -7.11 -29.40 7.37
CA TYR A 146 -5.76 -29.34 6.80
C TYR A 146 -4.77 -28.91 7.86
N GLU A 147 -3.73 -29.69 8.05
CA GLU A 147 -2.65 -29.39 8.98
C GLU A 147 -1.57 -28.52 8.34
N ALA A 148 -0.97 -27.61 9.12
CA ALA A 148 0.12 -26.77 8.68
C ALA A 148 1.06 -26.36 9.82
N GLY A 149 2.30 -26.06 9.46
CA GLY A 149 3.29 -25.49 10.37
C GLY A 149 3.01 -24.03 10.76
N ALA A 150 2.32 -23.27 9.89
CA ALA A 150 1.87 -21.89 10.14
C ALA A 150 0.62 -21.57 9.32
N VAL A 151 -0.17 -20.60 9.79
CA VAL A 151 -1.38 -20.09 9.11
C VAL A 151 -1.33 -18.59 8.99
N VAL A 152 -1.60 -18.07 7.79
CA VAL A 152 -1.69 -16.63 7.49
C VAL A 152 -3.14 -16.29 7.15
N VAL A 153 -3.82 -15.49 7.98
CA VAL A 153 -5.21 -15.08 7.79
C VAL A 153 -5.24 -13.73 7.07
N THR A 154 -5.86 -13.69 5.87
CA THR A 154 -5.94 -12.52 5.00
C THR A 154 -7.37 -12.26 4.53
N SER A 155 -8.33 -12.39 5.41
CA SER A 155 -9.77 -12.49 5.13
C SER A 155 -10.44 -11.19 4.64
N GLY A 156 -9.73 -10.08 4.55
CA GLY A 156 -10.26 -8.83 3.98
C GLY A 156 -11.53 -8.31 4.69
N THR A 157 -12.59 -8.03 3.91
CA THR A 157 -13.89 -7.56 4.41
C THR A 157 -14.86 -8.69 4.74
N PHE A 158 -14.40 -9.95 4.75
CA PHE A 158 -15.31 -11.11 4.83
C PHE A 158 -15.65 -11.55 6.25
N LEU A 159 -14.81 -11.19 7.27
CA LEU A 159 -15.09 -11.54 8.66
C LEU A 159 -16.31 -10.78 9.17
N ARG A 160 -17.42 -11.51 9.42
CA ARG A 160 -18.73 -10.97 9.76
C ARG A 160 -19.15 -9.80 8.88
N GLY A 161 -18.79 -9.90 7.58
CA GLY A 161 -19.07 -8.89 6.58
C GLY A 161 -20.56 -8.64 6.41
N ARG A 162 -20.97 -7.36 6.34
CA ARG A 162 -22.36 -6.95 6.12
C ARG A 162 -22.42 -5.81 5.12
N ILE A 163 -23.18 -6.00 4.07
CA ILE A 163 -23.31 -5.08 2.95
C ILE A 163 -24.60 -4.27 3.14
N TYR A 164 -24.53 -2.95 2.87
CA TYR A 164 -25.63 -2.02 3.00
C TYR A 164 -25.85 -1.23 1.72
N VAL A 165 -27.12 -1.15 1.30
CA VAL A 165 -27.62 -0.26 0.23
C VAL A 165 -28.94 0.34 0.73
N GLY A 166 -28.95 1.62 1.06
CA GLY A 166 -30.07 2.22 1.80
C GLY A 166 -30.28 1.51 3.14
N LEU A 167 -31.51 1.22 3.47
CA LEU A 167 -31.88 0.51 4.70
C LEU A 167 -31.79 -1.02 4.58
N GLU A 168 -31.47 -1.54 3.38
CA GLU A 168 -31.28 -2.97 3.18
C GLU A 168 -29.88 -3.40 3.59
N ALA A 169 -29.83 -4.52 4.32
CA ALA A 169 -28.58 -5.10 4.80
C ALA A 169 -28.55 -6.63 4.53
N THR A 170 -27.42 -7.13 4.01
CA THR A 170 -27.22 -8.54 3.76
C THR A 170 -25.84 -9.01 4.24
N SER A 171 -25.73 -10.28 4.64
CA SER A 171 -24.45 -10.90 4.97
C SER A 171 -23.62 -11.03 3.69
N GLY A 172 -22.37 -10.58 3.72
CA GLY A 172 -21.45 -10.67 2.59
C GLY A 172 -20.20 -9.81 2.82
N GLY A 173 -19.08 -10.27 2.32
CA GLY A 173 -17.83 -9.49 2.31
C GLY A 173 -17.68 -8.60 1.08
N ARG A 174 -18.36 -8.95 0.00
CA ARG A 174 -18.51 -8.24 -1.26
C ARG A 174 -19.86 -8.60 -1.86
N ILE A 175 -20.43 -7.73 -2.71
CA ILE A 175 -21.74 -7.99 -3.30
C ILE A 175 -21.70 -9.31 -4.10
N GLY A 176 -22.63 -10.22 -3.79
CA GLY A 176 -22.68 -11.56 -4.37
C GLY A 176 -21.73 -12.59 -3.75
N GLU A 177 -20.99 -12.26 -2.69
CA GLU A 177 -20.03 -13.16 -2.04
C GLU A 177 -20.32 -13.29 -0.54
N LEU A 178 -20.27 -14.54 -0.03
CA LEU A 178 -20.65 -14.87 1.34
C LEU A 178 -19.66 -14.32 2.38
N ALA A 179 -20.17 -13.92 3.54
CA ALA A 179 -19.35 -13.59 4.71
C ALA A 179 -18.92 -14.85 5.48
N VAL A 180 -17.88 -14.71 6.29
CA VAL A 180 -17.34 -15.75 7.18
C VAL A 180 -17.54 -15.31 8.63
N GLU A 181 -18.41 -16.00 9.36
CA GLU A 181 -18.74 -15.62 10.75
C GLU A 181 -17.95 -16.43 11.78
N LYS A 182 -17.90 -17.76 11.58
CA LYS A 182 -17.34 -18.70 12.59
C LYS A 182 -15.88 -18.40 12.91
N LEU A 183 -15.06 -18.12 11.93
CA LEU A 183 -13.63 -17.82 12.12
C LEU A 183 -13.44 -16.54 12.96
N SER A 184 -14.22 -15.47 12.70
CA SER A 184 -14.14 -14.25 13.49
C SER A 184 -14.50 -14.47 14.95
N ILE A 185 -15.58 -15.22 15.20
CA ILE A 185 -16.03 -15.57 16.57
C ILE A 185 -14.93 -16.38 17.29
N GLN A 186 -14.27 -17.29 16.59
CA GLN A 186 -13.20 -18.10 17.18
C GLN A 186 -11.98 -17.24 17.53
N LEU A 187 -11.53 -16.36 16.64
CA LEU A 187 -10.43 -15.45 16.91
C LEU A 187 -10.68 -14.57 18.14
N ALA A 188 -11.90 -14.04 18.28
CA ALA A 188 -12.30 -13.29 19.48
C ALA A 188 -12.29 -14.17 20.75
N LYS A 189 -12.70 -15.45 20.67
CA LYS A 189 -12.64 -16.40 21.80
C LYS A 189 -11.22 -16.71 22.25
N PHE A 190 -10.22 -16.62 21.38
CA PHE A 190 -8.80 -16.73 21.75
C PHE A 190 -8.27 -15.48 22.46
N GLY A 191 -9.11 -14.47 22.69
CA GLY A 191 -8.73 -13.24 23.38
C GLY A 191 -8.25 -12.12 22.45
N LEU A 192 -8.29 -12.33 21.14
CA LEU A 192 -7.95 -11.27 20.19
C LEU A 192 -9.04 -10.18 20.23
N ARG A 193 -8.64 -8.94 20.57
CA ARG A 193 -9.54 -7.79 20.59
C ARG A 193 -10.03 -7.50 19.18
N CYS A 194 -11.34 -7.45 19.02
CA CYS A 194 -12.02 -7.23 17.75
C CYS A 194 -12.77 -5.90 17.79
N GLY A 195 -12.74 -5.18 16.67
CA GLY A 195 -13.56 -4.00 16.41
C GLY A 195 -14.24 -4.11 15.06
N ARG A 196 -15.04 -3.09 14.71
CA ARG A 196 -15.70 -3.04 13.40
C ARG A 196 -15.27 -1.81 12.63
N PHE A 197 -14.92 -2.02 11.36
CA PHE A 197 -14.69 -0.94 10.40
C PHE A 197 -15.67 -1.01 9.24
N LYS A 198 -15.82 0.13 8.59
CA LYS A 198 -16.63 0.27 7.38
C LYS A 198 -15.78 0.75 6.24
N THR A 199 -15.99 0.20 5.05
CA THR A 199 -15.54 0.80 3.80
C THR A 199 -16.71 0.88 2.82
N GLY A 200 -16.47 1.44 1.62
CA GLY A 200 -17.50 1.55 0.61
C GLY A 200 -16.92 1.56 -0.79
N THR A 201 -17.78 1.41 -1.76
CA THR A 201 -17.44 1.47 -3.18
C THR A 201 -18.49 2.27 -3.95
N SER A 202 -18.07 2.86 -5.08
CA SER A 202 -18.97 3.62 -5.95
C SER A 202 -19.78 2.70 -6.86
N ALA A 203 -20.86 3.25 -7.42
CA ALA A 203 -21.64 2.61 -8.47
C ALA A 203 -20.79 2.29 -9.70
N ARG A 204 -21.22 1.26 -10.45
CA ARG A 204 -20.70 0.94 -11.80
C ARG A 204 -21.73 1.33 -12.82
N ILE A 205 -21.28 1.99 -13.86
CA ILE A 205 -22.13 2.55 -14.92
C ILE A 205 -21.72 1.96 -16.26
N ASP A 206 -22.67 1.77 -17.14
CA ASP A 206 -22.40 1.50 -18.54
C ASP A 206 -21.87 2.77 -19.21
N GLY A 207 -20.59 2.81 -19.49
CA GLY A 207 -19.90 3.95 -20.09
C GLY A 207 -20.44 4.36 -21.46
N ARG A 208 -21.13 3.46 -22.17
CA ARG A 208 -21.78 3.74 -23.46
C ARG A 208 -23.00 4.67 -23.31
N THR A 209 -23.51 4.82 -22.09
CA THR A 209 -24.66 5.66 -21.76
C THR A 209 -24.28 7.07 -21.31
N LEU A 210 -22.97 7.34 -21.25
CA LEU A 210 -22.41 8.65 -20.86
C LEU A 210 -22.15 9.51 -22.09
N ASP A 211 -22.31 10.81 -21.93
CA ASP A 211 -21.94 11.80 -22.94
C ASP A 211 -20.59 12.42 -22.61
N TYR A 212 -19.54 11.87 -23.20
CA TYR A 212 -18.16 12.26 -22.94
C TYR A 212 -17.80 13.69 -23.40
N SER A 213 -18.64 14.36 -24.19
CA SER A 213 -18.41 15.75 -24.62
C SER A 213 -18.48 16.74 -23.47
N HIS A 214 -19.10 16.36 -22.34
CA HIS A 214 -19.21 17.14 -21.13
C HIS A 214 -18.03 16.96 -20.15
N PHE A 215 -17.09 16.07 -20.43
CA PHE A 215 -16.04 15.70 -19.48
C PHE A 215 -14.68 16.21 -19.91
N GLU A 216 -13.89 16.66 -18.94
CA GLU A 216 -12.48 16.92 -19.16
C GLU A 216 -11.71 15.61 -19.31
N ARG A 217 -11.05 15.44 -20.46
CA ARG A 217 -10.23 14.26 -20.71
C ARG A 217 -8.91 14.36 -19.93
N GLN A 218 -8.55 13.29 -19.23
CA GLN A 218 -7.31 13.16 -18.51
C GLN A 218 -6.49 12.00 -19.08
N ASP A 219 -5.44 12.32 -19.80
CA ASP A 219 -4.49 11.34 -20.33
C ASP A 219 -3.44 10.97 -19.27
N GLY A 220 -2.78 9.84 -19.47
CA GLY A 220 -1.59 9.44 -18.71
C GLY A 220 -0.35 10.21 -19.15
N ASP A 221 0.76 9.92 -18.47
CA ASP A 221 2.07 10.48 -18.85
C ASP A 221 2.45 10.02 -20.25
N GLU A 222 3.06 10.90 -21.03
CA GLU A 222 3.50 10.62 -22.41
C GLU A 222 4.55 9.51 -22.44
N PHE A 223 5.50 9.58 -21.50
CA PHE A 223 6.54 8.59 -21.26
C PHE A 223 6.30 7.94 -19.89
N PRO A 224 5.46 6.90 -19.81
CA PRO A 224 5.11 6.28 -18.54
C PRO A 224 6.29 5.55 -17.95
N GLU A 225 6.52 5.77 -16.66
CA GLU A 225 7.38 4.93 -15.85
C GLU A 225 6.64 3.62 -15.53
N ARG A 226 7.29 2.72 -14.79
CA ARG A 226 6.73 1.45 -14.32
C ARG A 226 6.96 1.28 -12.83
N PHE A 227 6.23 0.38 -12.21
CA PHE A 227 6.45 0.03 -10.81
C PHE A 227 7.63 -0.93 -10.64
N SER A 228 7.77 -1.94 -11.50
CA SER A 228 8.77 -2.97 -11.34
C SER A 228 10.17 -2.50 -11.74
N PHE A 229 11.16 -2.91 -10.95
CA PHE A 229 12.58 -2.74 -11.26
C PHE A 229 13.11 -3.79 -12.25
N SER A 230 12.36 -4.89 -12.46
CA SER A 230 12.78 -5.96 -13.36
C SER A 230 12.92 -5.47 -14.80
N ALA A 231 13.99 -5.88 -15.48
CA ALA A 231 14.19 -5.56 -16.88
C ALA A 231 13.09 -6.19 -17.76
N GLY A 232 12.53 -5.41 -18.62
CA GLY A 232 11.51 -5.81 -19.59
C GLY A 232 10.65 -4.61 -19.96
N ALA A 233 10.59 -4.27 -21.25
CA ALA A 233 9.65 -3.25 -21.72
C ALA A 233 8.24 -3.80 -21.56
N VAL A 234 7.49 -3.30 -20.57
CA VAL A 234 6.06 -3.52 -20.52
C VAL A 234 5.44 -2.63 -21.60
N SER A 235 5.11 -3.23 -22.72
CA SER A 235 4.22 -2.57 -23.68
C SER A 235 2.88 -2.40 -22.99
N LEU A 236 2.44 -1.15 -22.75
CA LEU A 236 1.08 -0.89 -22.33
C LEU A 236 0.15 -1.38 -23.44
N PRO A 237 -0.66 -2.40 -23.21
CA PRO A 237 -1.39 -3.07 -24.29
C PRO A 237 -2.39 -2.13 -24.98
N VAL A 238 -3.01 -1.22 -24.23
CA VAL A 238 -3.91 -0.16 -24.74
C VAL A 238 -3.92 1.00 -23.77
N ARG A 239 -3.66 2.22 -24.24
CA ARG A 239 -3.85 3.43 -23.42
C ARG A 239 -5.32 3.83 -23.41
N ARG A 240 -5.87 4.05 -22.22
CA ARG A 240 -7.23 4.56 -22.02
C ARG A 240 -7.17 5.80 -21.13
N PRO A 241 -7.79 6.92 -21.54
CA PRO A 241 -7.91 8.09 -20.69
C PRO A 241 -8.92 7.83 -19.57
N CYS A 242 -8.75 8.53 -18.45
CA CYS A 242 -9.81 8.80 -17.51
C CYS A 242 -10.50 10.12 -17.88
N TYR A 243 -11.66 10.38 -17.27
CA TYR A 243 -12.35 11.64 -17.49
C TYR A 243 -12.75 12.25 -16.15
N ILE A 244 -12.85 13.58 -16.13
CA ILE A 244 -13.24 14.35 -14.96
C ILE A 244 -14.64 14.91 -15.18
N ALA A 245 -15.50 14.71 -14.19
CA ALA A 245 -16.81 15.31 -14.09
C ALA A 245 -16.96 15.98 -12.71
N HIS A 246 -18.02 16.75 -12.53
CA HIS A 246 -18.27 17.46 -11.28
C HIS A 246 -19.74 17.30 -10.85
N THR A 247 -19.97 17.12 -9.55
CA THR A 247 -21.33 17.25 -8.99
C THR A 247 -21.78 18.70 -9.05
N ASN A 248 -23.07 18.92 -8.89
CA ASN A 248 -23.69 20.25 -8.89
C ASN A 248 -24.71 20.38 -7.73
N PRO A 249 -25.28 21.58 -7.50
CA PRO A 249 -26.24 21.79 -6.42
C PRO A 249 -27.50 20.89 -6.49
N VAL A 250 -27.95 20.51 -7.69
CA VAL A 250 -29.08 19.59 -7.87
C VAL A 250 -28.71 18.20 -7.39
N THR A 251 -27.50 17.71 -7.76
CA THR A 251 -26.95 16.45 -7.26
C THR A 251 -26.91 16.45 -5.73
N HIS A 252 -26.44 17.55 -5.13
CA HIS A 252 -26.33 17.68 -3.68
C HIS A 252 -27.71 17.68 -3.00
N SER A 253 -28.72 18.34 -3.59
CA SER A 253 -30.09 18.32 -3.07
C SER A 253 -30.66 16.91 -3.05
N ILE A 254 -30.55 16.17 -4.15
CA ILE A 254 -31.03 14.79 -4.26
C ILE A 254 -30.37 13.88 -3.21
N ILE A 255 -29.07 14.05 -2.97
CA ILE A 255 -28.35 13.27 -1.96
C ILE A 255 -28.83 13.62 -0.54
N ARG A 256 -29.06 14.92 -0.24
CA ARG A 256 -29.60 15.35 1.05
C ARG A 256 -31.00 14.80 1.33
N GLU A 257 -31.85 14.72 0.32
CA GLU A 257 -33.19 14.09 0.42
C GLU A 257 -33.12 12.61 0.84
N GLY A 258 -32.03 11.91 0.53
CA GLY A 258 -31.86 10.49 0.84
C GLY A 258 -31.13 10.20 2.16
N LEU A 259 -30.69 11.20 2.92
CA LEU A 259 -29.87 10.99 4.13
C LEU A 259 -30.63 10.26 5.24
N ASP A 260 -31.96 10.42 5.33
CA ASP A 260 -32.83 9.70 6.26
C ASP A 260 -32.86 8.18 5.99
N ARG A 261 -32.42 7.75 4.82
CA ARG A 261 -32.32 6.34 4.40
C ARG A 261 -30.87 5.90 4.18
N SER A 262 -29.91 6.68 4.64
CA SER A 262 -28.50 6.30 4.64
C SER A 262 -28.19 5.43 5.85
N PRO A 263 -27.56 4.24 5.69
CA PRO A 263 -27.20 3.38 6.81
C PRO A 263 -26.19 4.01 7.77
N LEU A 264 -25.43 5.02 7.30
CA LEU A 264 -24.51 5.82 8.12
C LEU A 264 -25.26 6.79 9.04
N TYR A 265 -26.24 7.53 8.49
CA TYR A 265 -26.96 8.57 9.21
C TYR A 265 -28.09 8.00 10.09
N THR A 266 -28.60 6.83 9.76
CA THR A 266 -29.55 6.06 10.58
C THR A 266 -28.87 5.21 11.66
N LYS A 267 -27.54 5.24 11.75
CA LYS A 267 -26.75 4.46 12.71
C LYS A 267 -26.92 2.94 12.59
N MET A 268 -27.29 2.44 11.41
CA MET A 268 -27.28 0.99 11.12
C MET A 268 -25.86 0.44 11.02
N ILE A 269 -24.90 1.28 10.63
CA ILE A 269 -23.47 0.98 10.59
C ILE A 269 -22.85 1.55 11.88
N GLU A 270 -22.22 0.70 12.66
CA GLU A 270 -21.48 1.05 13.89
C GLU A 270 -20.00 1.31 13.60
N GLY A 271 -19.48 0.65 12.56
CA GLY A 271 -18.07 0.70 12.17
C GLY A 271 -17.64 2.07 11.65
N ARG A 272 -16.47 2.53 12.11
CA ARG A 272 -15.86 3.75 11.59
C ARG A 272 -15.39 3.60 10.15
N GLY A 273 -15.64 4.62 9.33
CA GLY A 273 -15.17 4.68 7.94
C GLY A 273 -13.80 5.33 7.80
N PRO A 274 -13.14 5.15 6.63
CA PRO A 274 -11.85 5.77 6.38
C PRO A 274 -11.99 7.29 6.20
N ARG A 275 -11.17 8.06 6.92
CA ARG A 275 -11.16 9.53 6.90
C ARG A 275 -10.89 10.11 5.51
N TYR A 276 -10.03 9.46 4.74
CA TYR A 276 -9.53 9.97 3.45
C TYR A 276 -10.25 9.42 2.22
N CYS A 277 -11.31 8.63 2.42
CA CYS A 277 -12.21 8.20 1.35
C CYS A 277 -13.67 8.31 1.85
N PRO A 278 -14.13 9.54 2.17
CA PRO A 278 -15.49 9.73 2.62
C PRO A 278 -16.47 9.37 1.51
N SER A 279 -17.67 8.91 1.89
CA SER A 279 -18.77 8.74 0.95
C SER A 279 -19.19 10.10 0.36
N ILE A 280 -19.94 10.09 -0.73
CA ILE A 280 -20.42 11.35 -1.32
C ILE A 280 -21.37 12.06 -0.35
N GLU A 281 -22.18 11.30 0.40
CA GLU A 281 -23.06 11.84 1.43
C GLU A 281 -22.26 12.52 2.55
N ASP A 282 -21.14 11.95 2.99
CA ASP A 282 -20.24 12.56 3.98
C ASP A 282 -19.62 13.86 3.44
N LYS A 283 -19.17 13.84 2.17
CA LYS A 283 -18.61 15.06 1.55
C LYS A 283 -19.60 16.21 1.52
N ILE A 284 -20.85 15.94 1.13
CA ILE A 284 -21.90 16.95 1.01
C ILE A 284 -22.38 17.44 2.38
N HIS A 285 -22.30 16.60 3.42
CA HIS A 285 -22.64 16.98 4.78
C HIS A 285 -21.52 17.78 5.45
N VAL A 286 -20.29 17.28 5.40
CA VAL A 286 -19.12 17.90 6.07
C VAL A 286 -18.67 19.18 5.36
N PHE A 287 -18.75 19.20 4.03
CA PHE A 287 -18.35 20.34 3.20
C PHE A 287 -19.58 20.99 2.55
N ALA A 288 -20.58 21.32 3.35
CA ALA A 288 -21.88 21.82 2.91
C ALA A 288 -21.79 23.11 2.07
N ASP A 289 -20.76 23.93 2.28
CA ASP A 289 -20.50 25.18 1.56
C ASP A 289 -19.91 24.97 0.15
N ARG A 290 -19.51 23.74 -0.17
CA ARG A 290 -18.99 23.44 -1.52
C ARG A 290 -20.15 23.10 -2.45
N GLU A 291 -20.25 23.83 -3.55
CA GLU A 291 -21.27 23.63 -4.58
C GLU A 291 -20.95 22.46 -5.51
N SER A 292 -19.69 21.96 -5.51
CA SER A 292 -19.22 20.96 -6.45
C SER A 292 -18.14 20.06 -5.84
N HIS A 293 -18.17 18.77 -6.20
CA HIS A 293 -17.14 17.79 -5.90
C HIS A 293 -16.68 17.11 -7.19
N GLN A 294 -15.38 16.94 -7.34
CA GLN A 294 -14.78 16.28 -8.48
C GLN A 294 -15.05 14.76 -8.46
N LEU A 295 -15.37 14.23 -9.62
CA LEU A 295 -15.57 12.81 -9.90
C LEU A 295 -14.60 12.39 -10.99
N PHE A 296 -14.08 11.14 -10.90
CA PHE A 296 -13.28 10.56 -11.97
C PHE A 296 -14.04 9.38 -12.57
N ILE A 297 -14.14 9.36 -13.89
CA ILE A 297 -14.72 8.28 -14.68
C ILE A 297 -13.56 7.40 -15.12
N GLU A 298 -13.45 6.24 -14.49
CA GLU A 298 -12.33 5.32 -14.63
C GLU A 298 -12.80 4.04 -15.34
N PRO A 299 -12.28 3.69 -16.54
CA PRO A 299 -12.63 2.42 -17.18
C PRO A 299 -12.12 1.25 -16.35
N GLU A 300 -12.95 0.22 -16.15
CA GLU A 300 -12.57 -0.98 -15.39
C GLU A 300 -11.82 -2.02 -16.26
N SER A 301 -12.07 -2.09 -17.57
CA SER A 301 -11.40 -3.01 -18.49
C SER A 301 -11.47 -2.50 -19.94
N VAL A 302 -10.57 -2.98 -20.80
CA VAL A 302 -10.65 -2.74 -22.25
C VAL A 302 -11.73 -3.58 -22.92
N TYR A 303 -12.15 -4.66 -22.27
CA TYR A 303 -13.13 -5.63 -22.79
C TYR A 303 -14.56 -5.39 -22.27
N SER A 304 -14.73 -4.43 -21.36
CA SER A 304 -16.01 -4.15 -20.71
C SER A 304 -16.39 -2.68 -20.86
N PRO A 305 -17.69 -2.36 -21.06
CA PRO A 305 -18.15 -0.97 -21.06
C PRO A 305 -18.27 -0.39 -19.65
N ILE A 306 -17.94 -1.16 -18.61
CA ILE A 306 -18.11 -0.74 -17.22
C ILE A 306 -17.11 0.35 -16.86
N VAL A 307 -17.63 1.44 -16.30
CA VAL A 307 -16.80 2.51 -15.69
C VAL A 307 -17.09 2.64 -14.21
N TYR A 308 -16.03 2.90 -13.44
CA TYR A 308 -16.06 3.21 -12.02
C TYR A 308 -16.12 4.72 -11.82
N ILE A 309 -17.00 5.19 -10.95
CA ILE A 309 -17.11 6.63 -10.66
C ILE A 309 -16.39 6.94 -9.35
N ASN A 310 -15.09 7.18 -9.45
CA ASN A 310 -14.27 7.51 -8.29
C ASN A 310 -14.68 8.87 -7.72
N GLY A 311 -14.82 8.94 -6.41
CA GLY A 311 -15.33 10.13 -5.71
C GLY A 311 -16.83 10.11 -5.40
N PHE A 312 -17.59 9.15 -5.97
CA PHE A 312 -19.02 8.96 -5.72
C PHE A 312 -19.30 7.65 -4.95
N SER A 313 -18.47 7.30 -3.98
CA SER A 313 -18.78 6.17 -3.09
C SER A 313 -20.04 6.50 -2.29
N SER A 314 -21.02 5.60 -2.29
CA SER A 314 -22.31 5.83 -1.64
C SER A 314 -22.92 4.53 -1.13
N SER A 315 -23.70 4.63 -0.06
CA SER A 315 -24.55 3.56 0.44
C SER A 315 -26.04 3.94 0.47
N LEU A 316 -26.40 5.04 -0.16
CA LEU A 316 -27.78 5.47 -0.33
C LEU A 316 -28.62 4.45 -1.11
N PRO A 317 -29.96 4.47 -1.04
CA PRO A 317 -30.83 3.65 -1.86
C PRO A 317 -30.53 3.77 -3.35
N PHE A 318 -30.71 2.69 -4.10
CA PHE A 318 -30.38 2.61 -5.53
C PHE A 318 -30.99 3.77 -6.33
N GLU A 319 -32.27 4.09 -6.09
CA GLU A 319 -32.98 5.14 -6.83
C GLU A 319 -32.43 6.55 -6.51
N VAL A 320 -31.93 6.77 -5.31
CA VAL A 320 -31.27 8.04 -4.94
C VAL A 320 -29.93 8.15 -5.67
N GLN A 321 -29.12 7.08 -5.66
CA GLN A 321 -27.86 7.05 -6.39
C GLN A 321 -28.08 7.29 -7.89
N GLN A 322 -29.10 6.68 -8.47
CA GLN A 322 -29.43 6.83 -9.89
C GLN A 322 -29.86 8.26 -10.22
N ARG A 323 -30.78 8.83 -9.44
CA ARG A 323 -31.24 10.21 -9.63
C ARG A 323 -30.07 11.19 -9.48
N ALA A 324 -29.27 11.04 -8.43
CA ALA A 324 -28.13 11.91 -8.17
C ALA A 324 -27.08 11.85 -9.28
N LEU A 325 -26.73 10.66 -9.76
CA LEU A 325 -25.80 10.51 -10.88
C LEU A 325 -26.36 11.10 -12.18
N ARG A 326 -27.64 10.88 -12.49
CA ARG A 326 -28.27 11.44 -13.68
C ARG A 326 -28.41 12.96 -13.69
N SER A 327 -28.30 13.62 -12.54
CA SER A 327 -28.26 15.07 -12.44
C SER A 327 -26.90 15.70 -12.71
N VAL A 328 -25.85 14.89 -12.83
CA VAL A 328 -24.51 15.33 -13.23
C VAL A 328 -24.48 15.53 -14.74
N ASP A 329 -23.84 16.61 -15.22
CA ASP A 329 -23.71 16.89 -16.64
C ASP A 329 -23.01 15.71 -17.35
N GLY A 330 -23.55 15.31 -18.50
CA GLY A 330 -23.09 14.16 -19.25
C GLY A 330 -23.62 12.80 -18.76
N PHE A 331 -24.30 12.74 -17.61
CA PHE A 331 -24.84 11.49 -17.03
C PHE A 331 -26.37 11.34 -17.19
N SER A 332 -27.05 12.22 -17.91
CA SER A 332 -28.55 12.24 -17.99
C SER A 332 -29.16 10.90 -18.36
N ARG A 333 -28.47 10.09 -19.18
CA ARG A 333 -28.91 8.75 -19.60
C ARG A 333 -28.16 7.62 -18.90
N ALA A 334 -27.39 7.91 -17.85
CA ALA A 334 -26.56 6.93 -17.17
C ALA A 334 -27.36 5.69 -16.73
N HIS A 335 -26.85 4.52 -17.12
CA HIS A 335 -27.39 3.22 -16.70
C HIS A 335 -26.49 2.63 -15.62
N LEU A 336 -27.00 2.52 -14.39
CA LEU A 336 -26.29 1.91 -13.28
C LEU A 336 -26.38 0.39 -13.43
N MET A 337 -25.24 -0.24 -13.65
CA MET A 337 -25.11 -1.71 -13.74
C MET A 337 -24.97 -2.34 -12.34
N ARG A 338 -24.42 -1.61 -11.39
CA ARG A 338 -24.26 -2.02 -9.99
C ARG A 338 -24.30 -0.79 -9.08
N SER A 339 -25.08 -0.85 -8.00
CA SER A 339 -25.10 0.21 -7.00
C SER A 339 -23.75 0.35 -6.27
N GLY A 340 -23.45 1.54 -5.80
CA GLY A 340 -22.51 1.72 -4.70
C GLY A 340 -23.08 1.05 -3.44
N TYR A 341 -22.20 0.63 -2.54
CA TYR A 341 -22.60 0.04 -1.25
C TYR A 341 -21.55 0.30 -0.18
N ALA A 342 -21.95 0.25 1.07
CA ALA A 342 -21.03 0.13 2.19
C ALA A 342 -20.88 -1.35 2.59
N VAL A 343 -19.70 -1.72 3.07
CA VAL A 343 -19.47 -2.99 3.75
C VAL A 343 -18.87 -2.72 5.12
N GLU A 344 -19.46 -3.30 6.13
CA GLU A 344 -18.97 -3.31 7.51
C GLU A 344 -18.43 -4.69 7.84
N TYR A 345 -17.29 -4.77 8.53
CA TYR A 345 -16.57 -6.03 8.75
C TYR A 345 -15.77 -5.96 10.05
N ASP A 346 -15.40 -7.14 10.59
CA ASP A 346 -14.55 -7.24 11.76
C ASP A 346 -13.08 -7.03 11.37
N TYR A 347 -12.37 -6.26 12.20
CA TYR A 347 -10.91 -6.21 12.21
C TYR A 347 -10.40 -6.59 13.61
N PHE A 348 -9.16 -7.02 13.70
CA PHE A 348 -8.50 -7.31 14.96
C PHE A 348 -7.43 -6.27 15.24
N ASP A 349 -7.40 -5.78 16.49
CA ASP A 349 -6.47 -4.74 16.92
C ASP A 349 -5.02 -5.17 16.66
N PRO A 350 -4.28 -4.49 15.76
CA PRO A 350 -2.96 -4.91 15.36
C PRO A 350 -1.89 -4.75 16.45
N THR A 351 -2.18 -4.04 17.56
CA THR A 351 -1.27 -3.98 18.71
C THR A 351 -1.06 -5.33 19.39
N GLN A 352 -1.88 -6.33 19.04
CA GLN A 352 -1.76 -7.73 19.51
C GLN A 352 -0.86 -8.58 18.61
N LEU A 353 -0.23 -7.96 17.62
CA LEU A 353 0.72 -8.62 16.73
C LEU A 353 2.16 -8.23 17.10
N LYS A 354 3.08 -9.14 16.76
CA LYS A 354 4.51 -8.86 16.72
C LYS A 354 4.84 -8.06 15.43
N TYR A 355 6.03 -7.49 15.33
CA TYR A 355 6.52 -6.86 14.07
C TYR A 355 6.56 -7.82 12.87
N THR A 356 6.57 -9.13 13.13
CA THR A 356 6.45 -10.20 12.13
C THR A 356 5.03 -10.40 11.61
N LEU A 357 4.04 -9.68 12.15
CA LEU A 357 2.60 -9.87 11.98
C LEU A 357 2.08 -11.20 12.56
N GLU A 358 2.89 -11.93 13.34
CA GLU A 358 2.45 -13.07 14.13
C GLU A 358 1.66 -12.60 15.36
N SER A 359 0.60 -13.33 15.72
CA SER A 359 -0.16 -13.09 16.94
C SER A 359 0.72 -13.25 18.19
N GLN A 360 0.56 -12.37 19.18
CA GLN A 360 1.20 -12.51 20.48
C GLN A 360 0.52 -13.59 21.34
N LEU A 361 -0.73 -13.94 21.05
CA LEU A 361 -1.55 -14.87 21.83
C LEU A 361 -1.55 -16.30 21.28
N VAL A 362 -1.39 -16.44 19.95
CA VAL A 362 -1.44 -17.73 19.26
C VAL A 362 -0.20 -17.86 18.38
N GLU A 363 0.69 -18.77 18.74
CA GLU A 363 1.92 -19.04 17.98
C GLU A 363 1.60 -19.56 16.58
N ARG A 364 2.42 -19.18 15.58
CA ARG A 364 2.28 -19.61 14.18
C ARG A 364 0.99 -19.15 13.50
N LEU A 365 0.28 -18.21 14.10
CA LEU A 365 -0.85 -17.50 13.49
C LEU A 365 -0.43 -16.09 13.09
N TYR A 366 -0.53 -15.79 11.81
CA TYR A 366 -0.23 -14.47 11.24
C TYR A 366 -1.51 -13.83 10.71
N LEU A 367 -1.64 -12.51 10.88
CA LEU A 367 -2.74 -11.75 10.32
C LEU A 367 -2.18 -10.67 9.40
N ALA A 368 -2.74 -10.53 8.19
CA ALA A 368 -2.25 -9.57 7.21
C ALA A 368 -3.37 -8.93 6.40
N GLY A 369 -3.20 -7.63 6.12
CA GLY A 369 -4.11 -6.85 5.30
C GLY A 369 -5.25 -6.23 6.11
N GLN A 370 -6.43 -6.23 5.53
CA GLN A 370 -7.59 -5.49 6.06
C GLN A 370 -8.07 -6.01 7.43
N VAL A 371 -7.80 -7.26 7.74
CA VAL A 371 -8.05 -7.86 9.06
C VAL A 371 -7.31 -7.15 10.19
N ASN A 372 -6.21 -6.46 9.89
CA ASN A 372 -5.43 -5.63 10.82
C ASN A 372 -5.87 -4.15 10.81
N GLY A 373 -7.04 -3.84 10.21
CA GLY A 373 -7.58 -2.49 10.19
C GLY A 373 -6.97 -1.55 9.15
N THR A 374 -6.24 -2.05 8.15
CA THR A 374 -5.79 -1.23 7.00
C THR A 374 -6.84 -1.20 5.90
N THR A 375 -6.81 -0.15 5.04
CA THR A 375 -7.63 -0.08 3.83
C THR A 375 -6.78 0.34 2.63
N GLY A 376 -6.51 -0.62 1.75
CA GLY A 376 -5.81 -0.42 0.49
C GLY A 376 -5.17 -1.71 0.01
N TYR A 377 -5.07 -1.85 -1.31
CA TYR A 377 -4.50 -3.02 -1.95
C TYR A 377 -3.02 -3.16 -1.64
N GLU A 378 -2.30 -2.04 -1.64
CA GLU A 378 -0.87 -1.95 -1.44
C GLU A 378 -0.49 -2.27 0.01
N GLU A 379 -1.25 -1.73 0.97
CA GLU A 379 -1.08 -2.02 2.39
C GLU A 379 -1.34 -3.50 2.68
N ALA A 380 -2.35 -4.07 2.02
CA ALA A 380 -2.68 -5.49 2.17
C ALA A 380 -1.58 -6.38 1.56
N ALA A 381 -1.13 -6.07 0.34
CA ALA A 381 -0.08 -6.80 -0.35
C ALA A 381 1.23 -6.81 0.45
N ALA A 382 1.65 -5.63 0.95
CA ALA A 382 2.86 -5.49 1.76
C ALA A 382 2.80 -6.31 3.06
N GLN A 383 1.68 -6.27 3.77
CA GLN A 383 1.49 -7.09 4.98
C GLN A 383 1.49 -8.58 4.65
N GLY A 384 0.83 -8.98 3.55
CA GLY A 384 0.82 -10.37 3.08
C GLY A 384 2.21 -10.87 2.77
N LEU A 385 3.01 -10.10 2.02
CA LEU A 385 4.40 -10.41 1.71
C LEU A 385 5.23 -10.60 2.99
N MET A 386 5.16 -9.64 3.92
CA MET A 386 5.93 -9.70 5.16
C MET A 386 5.49 -10.85 6.07
N ALA A 387 4.18 -11.12 6.19
CA ALA A 387 3.66 -12.24 6.96
C ALA A 387 4.10 -13.59 6.35
N GLY A 388 4.04 -13.72 5.03
CA GLY A 388 4.50 -14.93 4.33
C GLY A 388 5.99 -15.17 4.52
N ILE A 389 6.83 -14.14 4.32
CA ILE A 389 8.28 -14.22 4.57
C ILE A 389 8.56 -14.67 6.00
N ASN A 390 7.96 -13.98 6.99
CA ASN A 390 8.23 -14.27 8.41
C ASN A 390 7.68 -15.63 8.86
N ALA A 391 6.55 -16.08 8.31
CA ALA A 391 6.07 -17.44 8.54
C ALA A 391 7.07 -18.48 8.02
N GLY A 392 7.62 -18.27 6.83
CA GLY A 392 8.64 -19.13 6.25
C GLY A 392 9.95 -19.14 7.05
N LEU A 393 10.47 -17.97 7.41
CA LEU A 393 11.69 -17.84 8.24
C LEU A 393 11.51 -18.53 9.60
N ALA A 394 10.36 -18.33 10.23
CA ALA A 394 10.04 -18.97 11.50
C ALA A 394 9.99 -20.52 11.41
N LEU A 395 9.56 -21.09 10.28
CA LEU A 395 9.60 -22.54 10.04
C LEU A 395 11.02 -23.06 9.80
N ARG A 396 11.90 -22.25 9.21
CA ARG A 396 13.33 -22.57 9.05
C ARG A 396 14.13 -22.39 10.34
N GLY A 397 13.57 -21.75 11.38
CA GLY A 397 14.32 -21.35 12.57
C GLY A 397 15.30 -20.20 12.31
N GLU A 398 15.08 -19.41 11.26
CA GLU A 398 15.90 -18.27 10.87
C GLU A 398 15.40 -16.97 11.54
N PRO A 399 16.29 -15.98 11.73
CA PRO A 399 15.89 -14.67 12.25
C PRO A 399 14.81 -14.01 11.40
N PRO A 400 13.82 -13.33 12.02
CA PRO A 400 12.74 -12.67 11.29
C PRO A 400 13.25 -11.51 10.44
N LEU A 401 12.52 -11.19 9.39
CA LEU A 401 12.70 -9.97 8.61
C LEU A 401 11.81 -8.87 9.21
N ILE A 402 12.43 -7.88 9.83
CA ILE A 402 11.78 -6.70 10.39
C ILE A 402 12.39 -5.46 9.72
N LEU A 403 11.58 -4.71 8.99
CA LEU A 403 12.00 -3.47 8.35
C LEU A 403 11.80 -2.29 9.31
N GLN A 404 12.83 -1.47 9.44
CA GLN A 404 12.78 -0.27 10.28
C GLN A 404 12.00 0.87 9.58
N ARG A 405 11.55 1.85 10.35
CA ARG A 405 10.89 3.06 9.84
C ARG A 405 11.78 3.91 8.93
N SER A 406 13.09 3.82 9.11
CA SER A 406 14.10 4.49 8.27
C SER A 406 14.44 3.72 6.99
N GLU A 407 14.02 2.44 6.88
CA GLU A 407 14.36 1.58 5.76
C GLU A 407 13.23 1.45 4.73
N ALA A 408 11.95 1.50 5.18
CA ALA A 408 10.83 1.26 4.30
C ALA A 408 9.52 1.90 4.80
N TYR A 409 8.65 2.31 3.86
CA TYR A 409 7.24 2.62 4.14
C TYR A 409 6.50 1.41 4.70
N ILE A 410 6.87 0.20 4.27
CA ILE A 410 6.38 -1.06 4.86
C ILE A 410 6.74 -1.12 6.34
N GLY A 411 7.97 -0.75 6.71
CA GLY A 411 8.40 -0.65 8.11
C GLY A 411 7.62 0.39 8.88
N VAL A 412 7.42 1.60 8.31
CA VAL A 412 6.58 2.64 8.91
C VAL A 412 5.17 2.14 9.17
N MET A 413 4.55 1.46 8.19
CA MET A 413 3.19 0.93 8.32
C MET A 413 3.08 -0.13 9.42
N ILE A 414 3.96 -1.12 9.42
CA ILE A 414 3.92 -2.21 10.41
C ILE A 414 4.16 -1.65 11.82
N ASP A 415 5.14 -0.76 11.97
CA ASP A 415 5.41 -0.12 13.25
C ASP A 415 4.20 0.70 13.75
N ASP A 416 3.58 1.52 12.90
CA ASP A 416 2.36 2.26 13.26
C ASP A 416 1.24 1.32 13.71
N LEU A 417 1.03 0.20 13.01
CA LEU A 417 -0.01 -0.78 13.34
C LEU A 417 0.24 -1.44 14.70
N VAL A 418 1.43 -1.98 14.92
CA VAL A 418 1.70 -2.79 16.11
C VAL A 418 1.97 -1.96 17.37
N THR A 419 2.36 -0.69 17.23
CA THR A 419 2.66 0.19 18.37
C THR A 419 1.53 1.16 18.69
N LYS A 420 0.89 1.76 17.69
CA LYS A 420 -0.15 2.79 17.86
C LYS A 420 -1.55 2.23 17.75
N GLY A 421 -1.71 1.07 17.09
CA GLY A 421 -3.01 0.55 16.75
C GLY A 421 -3.77 1.42 15.74
N VAL A 422 -5.08 1.19 15.65
CA VAL A 422 -5.96 1.88 14.70
C VAL A 422 -7.31 2.19 15.34
N ASP A 423 -7.75 3.43 15.27
CA ASP A 423 -9.09 3.91 15.66
C ASP A 423 -9.98 4.21 14.46
N GLU A 424 -9.38 4.31 13.29
CA GLU A 424 -10.02 4.43 11.97
C GLU A 424 -9.23 3.58 10.97
N PRO A 425 -9.82 3.18 9.84
CA PRO A 425 -9.10 2.40 8.83
C PRO A 425 -7.79 3.08 8.42
N TYR A 426 -6.66 2.40 8.71
CA TYR A 426 -5.32 2.91 8.42
C TYR A 426 -5.07 3.02 6.92
N ARG A 427 -4.46 4.11 6.52
CA ARG A 427 -3.99 4.35 5.16
C ARG A 427 -2.61 4.98 5.17
N MET A 428 -1.73 4.50 4.31
CA MET A 428 -0.40 5.08 4.16
C MET A 428 -0.44 6.40 3.39
N PHE A 429 0.31 7.38 3.91
CA PHE A 429 0.61 8.67 3.29
C PHE A 429 2.07 9.03 3.51
N THR A 430 2.62 9.87 2.62
CA THR A 430 4.01 10.35 2.76
C THR A 430 4.26 11.14 4.05
N SER A 431 3.20 11.70 4.66
CA SER A 431 3.30 12.41 5.94
C SER A 431 3.53 11.52 7.16
N ARG A 432 3.33 10.19 7.02
CA ARG A 432 3.59 9.23 8.10
C ARG A 432 5.07 8.85 8.23
N ALA A 433 5.84 9.06 7.17
CA ALA A 433 7.27 8.75 7.15
C ALA A 433 8.09 9.99 7.54
N GLU A 434 8.86 9.87 8.60
CA GLU A 434 9.77 10.90 9.10
C GLU A 434 10.93 11.10 8.11
N HIS A 435 11.48 9.98 7.60
CA HIS A 435 12.66 9.94 6.73
C HIS A 435 12.29 9.80 5.24
N ARG A 436 11.25 10.52 4.80
CA ARG A 436 10.70 10.35 3.45
C ARG A 436 11.67 10.66 2.29
N LEU A 437 12.74 11.42 2.55
CA LEU A 437 13.77 11.68 1.56
C LEU A 437 14.69 10.46 1.37
N LEU A 438 14.87 9.64 2.39
CA LEU A 438 15.54 8.35 2.30
C LEU A 438 14.63 7.30 1.65
N LEU A 439 13.31 7.35 1.92
CA LEU A 439 12.32 6.35 1.52
C LEU A 439 11.65 6.67 0.16
N ARG A 440 12.41 7.11 -0.83
CA ARG A 440 11.85 7.45 -2.13
C ARG A 440 11.42 6.20 -2.92
N ASN A 441 10.49 6.39 -3.85
CA ASN A 441 10.05 5.32 -4.72
C ASN A 441 11.14 4.85 -5.71
N ASP A 442 12.06 5.76 -6.11
CA ASP A 442 13.11 5.52 -7.09
C ASP A 442 14.28 4.68 -6.55
N ASN A 443 14.48 4.61 -5.24
CA ASN A 443 15.60 3.92 -4.59
C ASN A 443 15.19 2.71 -3.74
N ALA A 444 13.97 2.19 -3.88
CA ALA A 444 13.53 1.05 -3.09
C ALA A 444 14.34 -0.21 -3.37
N ASP A 445 14.80 -0.40 -4.61
CA ASP A 445 15.70 -1.46 -5.01
C ASP A 445 17.03 -1.42 -4.24
N GLN A 446 17.65 -0.25 -4.15
CA GLN A 446 18.91 -0.06 -3.42
C GLN A 446 18.77 -0.38 -1.92
N ARG A 447 17.61 -0.06 -1.33
CA ARG A 447 17.36 -0.27 0.11
C ARG A 447 16.98 -1.70 0.46
N LEU A 448 16.25 -2.40 -0.41
CA LEU A 448 15.50 -3.60 -0.01
C LEU A 448 15.83 -4.87 -0.81
N MET A 449 16.46 -4.79 -2.00
CA MET A 449 16.74 -6.00 -2.81
C MET A 449 17.68 -7.00 -2.11
N GLU A 450 18.57 -6.54 -1.25
CA GLU A 450 19.43 -7.42 -0.46
C GLU A 450 18.60 -8.30 0.50
N TYR A 451 17.57 -7.74 1.13
CA TYR A 451 16.64 -8.52 1.95
C TYR A 451 15.87 -9.55 1.11
N GLY A 452 15.40 -9.14 -0.08
CA GLY A 452 14.74 -10.03 -1.02
C GLY A 452 15.63 -11.19 -1.49
N LEU A 453 16.91 -10.91 -1.77
CA LEU A 453 17.92 -11.92 -2.10
C LEU A 453 18.15 -12.89 -0.93
N ARG A 454 18.32 -12.36 0.29
CA ARG A 454 18.56 -13.16 1.49
C ARG A 454 17.43 -14.16 1.75
N VAL A 455 16.18 -13.76 1.55
CA VAL A 455 15.03 -14.65 1.76
C VAL A 455 14.70 -15.54 0.56
N GLY A 456 15.39 -15.36 -0.57
CA GLY A 456 15.24 -16.18 -1.78
C GLY A 456 14.12 -15.73 -2.72
N LEU A 457 13.61 -14.51 -2.58
CA LEU A 457 12.57 -13.94 -3.44
C LEU A 457 13.12 -13.10 -4.61
N VAL A 458 14.32 -12.57 -4.48
CA VAL A 458 15.05 -11.87 -5.55
C VAL A 458 16.15 -12.78 -6.07
N ARG A 459 16.30 -12.88 -7.39
CA ARG A 459 17.36 -13.67 -8.02
C ARG A 459 18.69 -12.94 -7.94
N ARG A 460 19.78 -13.68 -7.88
CA ARG A 460 21.14 -13.12 -7.88
C ARG A 460 21.40 -12.20 -9.08
N THR A 461 20.90 -12.56 -10.26
CA THR A 461 21.03 -11.76 -11.47
C THR A 461 20.36 -10.40 -11.35
N GLU A 462 19.15 -10.34 -10.78
CA GLU A 462 18.42 -9.07 -10.55
C GLU A 462 19.17 -8.17 -9.56
N TYR A 463 19.72 -8.76 -8.51
CA TYR A 463 20.54 -8.03 -7.54
C TYR A 463 21.84 -7.49 -8.16
N ASP A 464 22.52 -8.29 -8.99
CA ASP A 464 23.75 -7.87 -9.68
C ASP A 464 23.45 -6.75 -10.71
N GLU A 465 22.32 -6.79 -11.40
CA GLU A 465 21.83 -5.71 -12.28
C GLU A 465 21.61 -4.41 -11.50
N MET A 466 21.01 -4.48 -10.31
CA MET A 466 20.85 -3.34 -9.42
C MET A 466 22.20 -2.77 -8.99
N LEU A 467 23.15 -3.60 -8.58
CA LEU A 467 24.50 -3.15 -8.22
C LEU A 467 25.21 -2.46 -9.40
N ALA A 468 25.08 -3.00 -10.60
CA ALA A 468 25.64 -2.42 -11.82
C ALA A 468 24.99 -1.05 -12.13
N LYS A 469 23.66 -0.91 -11.99
CA LYS A 469 22.93 0.35 -12.11
C LYS A 469 23.53 1.43 -11.19
N TYR A 470 23.67 1.13 -9.90
CA TYR A 470 24.20 2.11 -8.93
C TYR A 470 25.72 2.32 -9.07
N GLY A 471 26.45 1.36 -9.64
CA GLY A 471 27.82 1.56 -10.12
C GLY A 471 27.88 2.67 -11.18
N ARG A 472 27.05 2.57 -12.24
CA ARG A 472 26.96 3.58 -13.30
C ARG A 472 26.48 4.95 -12.78
N VAL A 473 25.57 4.97 -11.79
CA VAL A 473 25.17 6.23 -11.12
C VAL A 473 26.35 6.90 -10.42
N LYS A 474 27.21 6.14 -9.74
CA LYS A 474 28.43 6.67 -9.12
C LYS A 474 29.42 7.20 -10.15
N ASP A 475 29.64 6.48 -11.25
CA ASP A 475 30.51 6.91 -12.35
C ASP A 475 29.99 8.21 -12.99
N LEU A 476 28.66 8.32 -13.17
CA LEU A 476 27.99 9.52 -13.66
C LEU A 476 28.21 10.72 -12.73
N ILE A 477 28.04 10.56 -11.43
CA ILE A 477 28.27 11.62 -10.43
C ILE A 477 29.75 12.03 -10.46
N ALA A 478 30.68 11.09 -10.47
CA ALA A 478 32.11 11.34 -10.51
C ALA A 478 32.51 12.12 -11.79
N TYR A 479 31.91 11.77 -12.94
CA TYR A 479 32.10 12.49 -14.19
C TYR A 479 31.64 13.97 -14.06
N VAL A 480 30.44 14.20 -13.54
CA VAL A 480 29.87 15.55 -13.39
C VAL A 480 30.69 16.40 -12.40
N GLU A 481 31.22 15.81 -11.34
CA GLU A 481 32.07 16.49 -10.37
C GLU A 481 33.45 16.85 -10.91
N LYS A 482 34.02 16.00 -11.76
CA LYS A 482 35.36 16.18 -12.32
C LYS A 482 35.39 17.20 -13.45
N ASN A 483 34.37 17.21 -14.30
CA ASN A 483 34.37 17.96 -15.56
C ASN A 483 33.81 19.38 -15.42
N SER A 484 34.18 20.23 -16.36
CA SER A 484 33.76 21.62 -16.48
C SER A 484 33.22 21.88 -17.88
N VAL A 485 32.41 22.90 -18.00
CA VAL A 485 31.83 23.38 -19.28
C VAL A 485 32.25 24.82 -19.52
N SER A 486 32.40 25.19 -20.78
CA SER A 486 32.72 26.57 -21.18
C SER A 486 31.60 27.53 -20.76
N GLU A 487 31.91 28.83 -20.65
CA GLU A 487 30.91 29.89 -20.40
C GLU A 487 29.83 29.90 -21.48
N GLU A 488 30.22 29.77 -22.75
CA GLU A 488 29.29 29.80 -23.88
C GLU A 488 28.30 28.61 -23.83
N ASP A 489 28.78 27.40 -23.64
CA ASP A 489 27.93 26.20 -23.56
C ASP A 489 27.05 26.22 -22.34
N ALA A 490 27.58 26.64 -21.18
CA ALA A 490 26.80 26.81 -19.96
C ALA A 490 25.65 27.81 -20.17
N ASN A 491 25.94 28.99 -20.76
CA ASN A 491 24.93 30.00 -20.97
C ASN A 491 23.90 29.62 -22.04
N ARG A 492 24.28 28.79 -23.03
CA ARG A 492 23.33 28.20 -23.99
C ARG A 492 22.31 27.29 -23.28
N LEU A 493 22.77 26.45 -22.34
CA LEU A 493 21.89 25.60 -21.54
C LEU A 493 21.02 26.41 -20.58
N LEU A 494 21.63 27.36 -19.86
CA LEU A 494 20.93 28.20 -18.89
C LEU A 494 19.82 29.07 -19.53
N SER A 495 20.04 29.57 -20.74
CA SER A 495 19.03 30.36 -21.47
C SER A 495 17.79 29.52 -21.82
N ARG A 496 17.94 28.22 -22.13
CA ARG A 496 16.82 27.31 -22.44
C ARG A 496 15.85 27.13 -21.26
N VAL A 497 16.37 27.22 -20.02
CA VAL A 497 15.59 27.03 -18.80
C VAL A 497 15.31 28.31 -18.02
N GLY A 498 15.68 29.48 -18.59
CA GLY A 498 15.46 30.79 -17.97
C GLY A 498 16.27 31.00 -16.67
N SER A 499 17.41 30.32 -16.50
CA SER A 499 18.27 30.45 -15.34
C SER A 499 19.34 31.55 -15.58
N SER A 500 19.85 32.14 -14.47
CA SER A 500 20.85 33.22 -14.52
C SER A 500 22.14 32.77 -15.22
N PRO A 501 22.72 33.60 -16.12
CA PRO A 501 23.94 33.24 -16.81
C PRO A 501 25.15 33.18 -15.87
N VAL A 502 26.22 32.55 -16.33
CA VAL A 502 27.54 32.53 -15.69
C VAL A 502 28.52 33.44 -16.44
N SER A 503 29.55 33.95 -15.78
CA SER A 503 30.55 34.85 -16.33
C SER A 503 31.90 34.21 -16.64
N GLN A 504 32.00 32.89 -16.47
CA GLN A 504 33.20 32.10 -16.74
C GLN A 504 32.84 30.61 -16.86
N GLY A 505 33.77 29.79 -17.34
CA GLY A 505 33.62 28.32 -17.32
C GLY A 505 33.38 27.81 -15.92
N VAL A 506 32.46 26.86 -15.77
CA VAL A 506 32.01 26.34 -14.48
C VAL A 506 32.04 24.82 -14.43
N LYS A 507 32.14 24.24 -13.22
CA LYS A 507 31.98 22.79 -13.02
C LYS A 507 30.57 22.35 -13.39
N LEU A 508 30.42 21.20 -14.05
CA LEU A 508 29.11 20.61 -14.33
C LEU A 508 28.30 20.40 -13.02
N ALA A 509 28.95 20.06 -11.92
CA ALA A 509 28.33 19.91 -10.61
C ALA A 509 27.65 21.20 -10.11
N GLN A 510 28.21 22.39 -10.44
CA GLN A 510 27.59 23.67 -10.09
C GLN A 510 26.31 23.94 -10.88
N LEU A 511 26.28 23.52 -12.15
CA LEU A 511 25.08 23.57 -12.97
C LEU A 511 24.05 22.54 -12.50
N ALA A 512 24.47 21.31 -12.25
CA ALA A 512 23.61 20.24 -11.74
C ALA A 512 22.94 20.57 -10.39
N ALA A 513 23.56 21.43 -9.58
CA ALA A 513 22.97 21.88 -8.32
C ALA A 513 21.82 22.89 -8.51
N ARG A 514 21.62 23.46 -9.71
CA ARG A 514 20.52 24.39 -9.97
C ARG A 514 19.20 23.65 -10.13
N PRO A 515 18.11 24.09 -9.47
CA PRO A 515 16.82 23.40 -9.51
C PRO A 515 16.24 23.25 -10.93
N GLU A 516 16.49 24.23 -11.81
CA GLU A 516 15.94 24.29 -13.16
C GLU A 516 16.64 23.35 -14.16
N LEU A 517 17.84 22.88 -13.83
CA LEU A 517 18.62 21.98 -14.69
C LEU A 517 18.54 20.54 -14.19
N SER A 518 18.25 19.61 -15.07
CA SER A 518 18.38 18.17 -14.82
C SER A 518 19.65 17.64 -15.46
N LEU A 519 20.19 16.54 -14.95
CA LEU A 519 21.31 15.85 -15.58
C LEU A 519 21.00 15.38 -17.00
N SER A 520 19.74 15.03 -17.28
CA SER A 520 19.29 14.68 -18.63
C SER A 520 19.46 15.85 -19.61
N LEU A 521 19.25 17.11 -19.16
CA LEU A 521 19.49 18.30 -19.98
C LEU A 521 20.97 18.63 -20.13
N LEU A 522 21.77 18.40 -19.08
CA LEU A 522 23.20 18.71 -19.07
C LEU A 522 24.03 17.78 -19.96
N LEU A 523 23.57 16.54 -20.19
CA LEU A 523 24.34 15.46 -20.83
C LEU A 523 23.73 15.00 -22.17
N GLN A 524 22.84 15.79 -22.79
CA GLN A 524 21.93 15.41 -23.88
C GLN A 524 22.58 14.81 -25.14
N GLU A 525 23.78 15.19 -25.55
CA GLU A 525 24.30 14.76 -26.86
C GLU A 525 25.61 13.96 -26.83
N ASP A 526 26.34 13.99 -25.72
CA ASP A 526 27.69 13.41 -25.63
C ASP A 526 27.87 12.41 -24.46
N ALA A 527 26.78 11.99 -23.80
CA ALA A 527 26.88 11.16 -22.60
C ALA A 527 27.59 9.83 -22.87
N GLU A 528 27.23 9.16 -23.96
CA GLU A 528 27.80 7.85 -24.31
C GLU A 528 29.28 7.94 -24.69
N GLU A 529 29.66 8.96 -25.49
CA GLU A 529 31.05 9.19 -25.88
C GLU A 529 31.94 9.52 -24.67
N LYS A 530 31.40 10.30 -23.72
CA LYS A 530 32.14 10.79 -22.55
C LYS A 530 32.18 9.83 -21.39
N LEU A 531 31.16 9.00 -21.23
CA LEU A 531 31.01 8.05 -20.11
C LEU A 531 31.39 6.61 -20.48
N GLY A 532 31.41 6.29 -21.80
CA GLY A 532 31.59 4.91 -22.28
C GLY A 532 30.35 4.02 -22.12
N PHE A 533 29.22 4.62 -21.70
CA PHE A 533 27.89 3.97 -21.64
C PHE A 533 26.78 5.00 -21.80
N SER A 534 25.61 4.55 -22.24
CA SER A 534 24.40 5.38 -22.34
C SER A 534 23.57 5.27 -21.04
N PRO A 535 23.52 6.34 -20.20
CA PRO A 535 22.77 6.28 -18.95
C PRO A 535 21.26 6.26 -19.21
N SER A 536 20.55 5.39 -18.49
CA SER A 536 19.08 5.36 -18.53
C SER A 536 18.48 6.57 -17.83
N ALA A 537 17.20 6.85 -18.13
CA ALA A 537 16.45 7.93 -17.46
C ALA A 537 16.40 7.76 -15.93
N GLU A 538 16.31 6.52 -15.45
CA GLU A 538 16.33 6.20 -14.02
C GLU A 538 17.70 6.50 -13.39
N GLU A 539 18.80 6.17 -14.07
CA GLU A 539 20.16 6.46 -13.59
C GLU A 539 20.44 7.96 -13.55
N LEU A 540 20.03 8.69 -14.59
CA LEU A 540 20.12 10.16 -14.63
C LEU A 540 19.32 10.79 -13.49
N PHE A 541 18.10 10.33 -13.25
CA PHE A 541 17.27 10.81 -12.15
C PHE A 541 17.89 10.49 -10.78
N ALA A 542 18.37 9.28 -10.57
CA ALA A 542 19.01 8.87 -9.32
C ALA A 542 20.26 9.72 -9.01
N ALA A 543 21.09 9.97 -10.01
CA ALA A 543 22.27 10.83 -9.90
C ALA A 543 21.88 12.29 -9.60
N ASP A 544 20.87 12.83 -10.30
CA ASP A 544 20.37 14.18 -10.10
C ASP A 544 19.86 14.40 -8.67
N VAL A 545 19.10 13.46 -8.14
CA VAL A 545 18.62 13.49 -6.75
C VAL A 545 19.78 13.43 -5.76
N GLN A 546 20.74 12.49 -5.95
CA GLN A 546 21.89 12.37 -5.05
C GLN A 546 22.73 13.65 -5.03
N MET A 547 22.94 14.30 -6.17
CA MET A 547 23.71 15.55 -6.24
C MET A 547 22.98 16.74 -5.59
N LYS A 548 21.70 16.94 -5.92
CA LYS A 548 20.91 18.08 -5.42
C LYS A 548 20.58 17.99 -3.94
N TYR A 549 20.33 16.79 -3.45
CA TYR A 549 19.85 16.56 -2.08
C TYR A 549 20.91 15.94 -1.16
N ARG A 550 22.18 15.81 -1.59
CA ARG A 550 23.27 15.18 -0.83
C ARG A 550 23.31 15.60 0.63
N LYS A 551 23.40 16.91 0.89
CA LYS A 551 23.51 17.44 2.26
C LYS A 551 22.28 17.13 3.14
N TYR A 552 21.12 17.05 2.54
CA TYR A 552 19.88 16.70 3.25
C TYR A 552 19.84 15.20 3.56
N ILE A 553 20.26 14.37 2.60
CA ILE A 553 20.35 12.92 2.76
C ILE A 553 21.37 12.58 3.85
N GLU A 554 22.59 13.11 3.77
CA GLU A 554 23.64 12.94 4.78
C GLU A 554 23.16 13.34 6.19
N ARG A 555 22.45 14.45 6.31
CA ARG A 555 21.87 14.90 7.59
C ARG A 555 20.77 13.96 8.10
N GLU A 556 19.92 13.43 7.23
CA GLU A 556 18.91 12.45 7.64
C GLU A 556 19.58 11.13 8.06
N ASP A 557 20.61 10.67 7.35
CA ASP A 557 21.38 9.46 7.71
C ASP A 557 22.08 9.61 9.06
N GLU A 558 22.68 10.78 9.34
CA GLU A 558 23.25 11.09 10.65
C GLU A 558 22.18 11.04 11.75
N GLN A 559 21.00 11.62 11.50
CA GLN A 559 19.90 11.58 12.47
C GLN A 559 19.41 10.15 12.71
N VAL A 560 19.26 9.34 11.67
CA VAL A 560 18.89 7.91 11.78
C VAL A 560 19.92 7.16 12.63
N SER A 561 21.22 7.37 12.34
CA SER A 561 22.31 6.71 13.09
C SER A 561 22.31 7.09 14.56
N MET A 562 22.11 8.37 14.89
CA MET A 562 22.05 8.85 16.27
C MET A 562 20.81 8.34 17.04
N LEU A 563 19.66 8.27 16.36
CA LEU A 563 18.42 7.81 16.96
C LEU A 563 18.40 6.29 17.11
N GLY A 564 18.93 5.54 16.13
CA GLY A 564 18.96 4.09 16.15
C GLY A 564 19.67 3.52 17.37
N ALA A 565 20.81 4.09 17.75
CA ALA A 565 21.56 3.68 18.93
C ALA A 565 20.76 3.82 20.25
N ASN A 566 19.88 4.81 20.34
CA ASN A 566 19.03 5.01 21.50
C ASN A 566 17.71 4.22 21.42
N ASP A 567 17.15 4.05 20.23
CA ASP A 567 15.87 3.36 20.04
C ASP A 567 15.94 1.86 20.33
N GLU A 568 17.11 1.24 20.18
CA GLU A 568 17.35 -0.19 20.47
C GLU A 568 17.54 -0.50 21.95
N VAL A 569 17.64 0.50 22.82
CA VAL A 569 17.75 0.27 24.28
C VAL A 569 16.51 -0.48 24.76
N ALA A 570 16.73 -1.71 25.22
CA ALA A 570 15.66 -2.60 25.66
C ALA A 570 15.06 -2.14 26.99
N ILE A 571 13.75 -2.31 27.12
CA ILE A 571 12.99 -2.13 28.35
C ILE A 571 12.50 -3.50 28.81
N ASP A 572 12.82 -3.86 30.04
CA ASP A 572 12.35 -5.12 30.62
C ASP A 572 10.81 -5.14 30.70
N GLY A 573 10.19 -6.26 30.30
CA GLY A 573 8.72 -6.40 30.29
C GLY A 573 8.07 -6.25 31.68
N SER A 574 8.84 -6.44 32.76
CA SER A 574 8.41 -6.23 34.14
C SER A 574 8.65 -4.81 34.68
N PHE A 575 9.21 -3.92 33.85
CA PHE A 575 9.59 -2.57 34.27
C PHE A 575 8.40 -1.76 34.81
N ASP A 576 8.58 -1.16 36.01
CA ASP A 576 7.53 -0.38 36.67
C ASP A 576 7.61 1.11 36.29
N PHE A 577 6.83 1.50 35.29
CA PHE A 577 6.76 2.88 34.84
C PHE A 577 6.11 3.85 35.85
N TYR A 578 5.27 3.33 36.78
CA TYR A 578 4.62 4.17 37.78
C TYR A 578 5.60 4.64 38.86
N SER A 579 6.64 3.89 39.13
CA SER A 579 7.68 4.25 40.11
C SER A 579 8.51 5.47 39.70
N LEU A 580 8.54 5.82 38.42
CA LEU A 580 9.35 6.90 37.88
C LEU A 580 8.68 8.26 38.04
N GLY A 581 9.00 8.96 39.16
CA GLY A 581 8.47 10.29 39.46
C GLY A 581 8.83 11.39 38.44
N MET A 582 9.85 11.15 37.60
CA MET A 582 10.30 12.08 36.57
C MET A 582 9.45 12.02 35.29
N LEU A 583 8.62 10.97 35.10
CA LEU A 583 7.70 10.88 33.99
C LEU A 583 6.40 11.62 34.29
N SER A 584 5.78 12.22 33.26
CA SER A 584 4.44 12.77 33.38
C SER A 584 3.42 11.68 33.75
N PHE A 585 2.30 12.05 34.38
CA PHE A 585 1.25 11.09 34.73
C PHE A 585 0.72 10.38 33.49
N GLU A 586 0.47 11.13 32.41
CA GLU A 586 0.05 10.60 31.12
C GLU A 586 1.06 9.59 30.56
N ALA A 587 2.36 9.90 30.65
CA ALA A 587 3.40 8.99 30.18
C ALA A 587 3.42 7.68 30.98
N ARG A 588 3.33 7.75 32.32
CA ARG A 588 3.28 6.55 33.17
C ARG A 588 2.09 5.65 32.85
N GLU A 589 0.91 6.23 32.67
CA GLU A 589 -0.31 5.51 32.32
C GLU A 589 -0.16 4.81 30.94
N LYS A 590 0.28 5.57 29.94
CA LYS A 590 0.43 5.06 28.58
C LYS A 590 1.54 4.01 28.46
N LEU A 591 2.70 4.25 29.04
CA LEU A 591 3.80 3.27 29.04
C LEU A 591 3.41 1.97 29.75
N THR A 592 2.66 2.07 30.85
CA THR A 592 2.15 0.87 31.55
C THR A 592 1.11 0.11 30.74
N ALA A 593 0.25 0.83 30.03
CA ALA A 593 -0.78 0.20 29.18
C ALA A 593 -0.18 -0.46 27.92
N HIS A 594 0.78 0.21 27.28
CA HIS A 594 1.38 -0.26 26.02
C HIS A 594 2.56 -1.23 26.20
N ARG A 595 3.23 -1.21 27.38
CA ARG A 595 4.38 -2.06 27.68
C ARG A 595 5.43 -2.08 26.56
N PRO A 596 6.01 -0.92 26.18
CA PRO A 596 7.00 -0.88 25.11
C PRO A 596 8.25 -1.70 25.51
N ARG A 597 8.81 -2.39 24.51
CA ARG A 597 9.99 -3.24 24.69
C ARG A 597 11.32 -2.51 24.47
N THR A 598 11.24 -1.33 23.84
CA THR A 598 12.42 -0.48 23.58
C THR A 598 12.09 1.00 23.79
N ILE A 599 13.13 1.81 23.94
CA ILE A 599 13.01 3.29 23.98
C ILE A 599 12.35 3.81 22.71
N GLY A 600 12.68 3.22 21.55
CA GLY A 600 12.05 3.59 20.28
C GLY A 600 10.55 3.33 20.27
N GLU A 601 10.08 2.18 20.77
CA GLU A 601 8.64 1.91 20.93
C GLU A 601 7.99 2.93 21.88
N ALA A 602 8.63 3.20 23.03
CA ALA A 602 8.14 4.16 24.01
C ALA A 602 7.96 5.57 23.41
N ARG A 603 8.93 6.04 22.64
CA ARG A 603 8.93 7.36 21.99
C ARG A 603 7.76 7.51 20.97
N ARG A 604 7.34 6.42 20.35
CA ARG A 604 6.29 6.42 19.32
C ARG A 604 4.87 6.40 19.88
N ILE A 605 4.70 6.15 21.18
CA ILE A 605 3.38 6.16 21.81
C ILE A 605 2.83 7.60 21.81
N PRO A 606 1.62 7.84 21.26
CA PRO A 606 1.04 9.17 21.21
C PRO A 606 0.90 9.82 22.60
N GLY A 607 1.46 11.03 22.78
CA GLY A 607 1.42 11.76 24.05
C GLY A 607 2.64 11.56 24.95
N ILE A 608 3.58 10.68 24.59
CA ILE A 608 4.89 10.62 25.25
C ILE A 608 5.74 11.78 24.71
N LYS A 609 6.28 12.58 25.63
CA LYS A 609 7.07 13.77 25.32
C LYS A 609 8.57 13.44 25.31
N PRO A 610 9.41 14.25 24.61
CA PRO A 610 10.87 14.06 24.64
C PRO A 610 11.48 14.05 26.05
N CYS A 611 10.92 14.84 26.99
CA CYS A 611 11.37 14.83 28.38
C CYS A 611 11.05 13.51 29.11
N ASP A 612 9.91 12.87 28.78
CA ASP A 612 9.57 11.56 29.34
C ASP A 612 10.54 10.48 28.83
N ILE A 613 10.93 10.54 27.56
CA ILE A 613 11.94 9.64 26.98
C ILE A 613 13.31 9.84 27.65
N GLN A 614 13.73 11.10 27.86
CA GLN A 614 14.97 11.37 28.57
C GLN A 614 14.95 10.82 30.01
N GLY A 615 13.82 11.00 30.71
CA GLY A 615 13.62 10.43 32.04
C GLY A 615 13.70 8.91 32.03
N LEU A 616 13.06 8.26 31.06
CA LEU A 616 13.08 6.80 30.90
C LEU A 616 14.50 6.30 30.59
N MET A 617 15.24 6.96 29.69
CA MET A 617 16.64 6.63 29.40
C MET A 617 17.56 6.76 30.60
N LEU A 618 17.34 7.75 31.48
CA LEU A 618 18.09 7.88 32.70
C LEU A 618 17.81 6.76 33.73
N ALA A 619 16.56 6.27 33.74
CA ALA A 619 16.17 5.19 34.64
C ALA A 619 16.63 3.80 34.16
N LEU A 620 16.96 3.64 32.88
CA LEU A 620 17.46 2.40 32.29
C LEU A 620 18.99 2.27 32.27
N ARG A 621 19.69 3.35 32.64
CA ARG A 621 21.16 3.37 32.86
C ARG A 621 21.51 2.95 34.27
#